data_0c8e02bf85ff355268ab7e5626d31df3
#
_entry.id   0c8e02bf85ff355268ab7e5626d31df3
#
_cell.length_a   1.000
_cell.length_b   1.000
_cell.length_c   1.000
_cell.angle_alpha   90.00
_cell.angle_beta   90.00
_cell.angle_gamma   90.00
#
_symmetry.space_group_name_H-M   'P 1'
#
loop_
_entity.id
_entity.type
_entity.pdbx_description
1 polymer ?
#
loop_
_entity_poly.entity_id
_entity_poly.type
_entity_poly.pdbx_seq_one_letter_code
_entity_poly.pdbx_strand_id
1 'polypeptide(L)'
;KVSKPFEKVLMDTLKLFMAIPGKVNFLQMGRYGEFSEQTYRNNFENEAFDWFAFNEYLVRKVLNGKFLAIAVDPSFLPKSGKKTPWIGRFWSGVAGEMKRGQEIFGVGVIDVENHDCMTLSAPQTPDAKSLEEMDYNLVEWYCQNLIILKEKLQKISRLVVADAFFSKETFVNPLLKEGFHVISRFRNDAVLFYPTLQKPTGKRGHPKWYDGKVDFANLDLSRCEEIEVDKGRLIGLKAYSKSLKRSIKVVVWYPDEEDTTKWQIYFSTDDSMSTKDVIDCYRTRFQLEFCFRDAKHYAGLNDCQSTDL
;
A
#
# COMPACT_ATOMS: atom_id res chain seq x y z
N LYS A 1 -13.05 -6.71 25.15
CA LYS A 1 -13.26 -8.15 25.43
C LYS A 1 -14.36 -8.66 24.51
N VAL A 2 -14.10 -9.70 23.78
CA VAL A 2 -15.06 -10.39 22.92
C VAL A 2 -16.05 -11.14 23.81
N SER A 3 -17.35 -11.12 23.47
CA SER A 3 -18.32 -11.93 24.18
C SER A 3 -18.11 -13.43 23.88
N LYS A 4 -18.32 -14.30 24.85
CA LYS A 4 -18.17 -15.76 24.66
C LYS A 4 -19.01 -16.31 23.49
N PRO A 5 -20.26 -15.89 23.25
CA PRO A 5 -21.03 -16.32 22.08
C PRO A 5 -20.37 -15.91 20.76
N PHE A 6 -19.91 -14.66 20.63
CA PHE A 6 -19.22 -14.18 19.42
C PHE A 6 -17.90 -14.91 19.19
N GLU A 7 -17.11 -15.15 20.25
CA GLU A 7 -15.84 -15.92 20.18
C GLU A 7 -16.08 -17.31 19.57
N LYS A 8 -17.13 -18.02 19.97
CA LYS A 8 -17.47 -19.34 19.42
C LYS A 8 -17.76 -19.26 17.92
N VAL A 9 -18.61 -18.30 17.50
CA VAL A 9 -18.95 -18.11 16.10
C VAL A 9 -17.72 -17.71 15.28
N LEU A 10 -16.85 -16.83 15.81
CA LEU A 10 -15.62 -16.42 15.14
C LEU A 10 -14.67 -17.60 14.96
N MET A 11 -14.46 -18.41 16.00
CA MET A 11 -13.58 -19.58 15.93
C MET A 11 -14.10 -20.63 14.95
N ASP A 12 -15.39 -20.86 14.91
CA ASP A 12 -16.00 -21.76 13.93
C ASP A 12 -15.88 -21.20 12.51
N THR A 13 -16.12 -19.89 12.32
CA THR A 13 -15.92 -19.18 11.06
C THR A 13 -14.48 -19.39 10.53
N LEU A 14 -13.47 -19.19 11.36
CA LEU A 14 -12.07 -19.36 10.95
C LEU A 14 -11.77 -20.81 10.52
N LYS A 15 -12.33 -21.81 11.23
CA LYS A 15 -12.23 -23.22 10.82
C LYS A 15 -12.88 -23.48 9.46
N LEU A 16 -14.07 -22.89 9.22
CA LEU A 16 -14.81 -23.05 7.97
C LEU A 16 -14.08 -22.44 6.79
N PHE A 17 -13.44 -21.29 6.96
CA PHE A 17 -12.59 -20.70 5.91
C PHE A 17 -11.42 -21.62 5.51
N MET A 18 -10.91 -22.43 6.44
CA MET A 18 -9.86 -23.40 6.14
C MET A 18 -10.39 -24.73 5.59
N ALA A 19 -11.64 -25.10 5.92
CA ALA A 19 -12.19 -26.43 5.65
C ALA A 19 -13.08 -26.50 4.40
N ILE A 20 -13.76 -25.41 4.02
CA ILE A 20 -14.69 -25.39 2.88
C ILE A 20 -13.89 -25.26 1.59
N PRO A 21 -13.90 -26.27 0.70
CA PRO A 21 -13.29 -26.16 -0.61
C PRO A 21 -14.14 -25.27 -1.54
N GLY A 22 -13.55 -24.26 -2.15
CA GLY A 22 -14.21 -23.40 -3.13
C GLY A 22 -14.90 -22.19 -2.49
N LYS A 23 -16.15 -21.93 -2.86
CA LYS A 23 -16.86 -20.71 -2.44
C LYS A 23 -17.24 -20.74 -0.95
N VAL A 24 -16.72 -19.78 -0.19
CA VAL A 24 -17.16 -19.54 1.19
C VAL A 24 -18.25 -18.49 1.19
N ASN A 25 -19.45 -18.89 1.62
CA ASN A 25 -20.61 -18.01 1.80
C ASN A 25 -21.44 -18.47 3.01
N PHE A 26 -22.36 -17.64 3.47
CA PHE A 26 -23.14 -17.94 4.68
C PHE A 26 -23.97 -19.23 4.58
N LEU A 27 -24.46 -19.58 3.37
CA LEU A 27 -25.20 -20.81 3.17
C LEU A 27 -24.30 -22.05 3.37
N GLN A 28 -23.06 -22.00 2.85
CA GLN A 28 -22.08 -23.06 3.07
C GLN A 28 -21.64 -23.12 4.53
N MET A 29 -21.43 -21.95 5.16
CA MET A 29 -21.11 -21.90 6.58
C MET A 29 -22.22 -22.54 7.42
N GLY A 30 -23.49 -22.26 7.13
CA GLY A 30 -24.63 -22.90 7.80
C GLY A 30 -24.78 -24.39 7.54
N ARG A 31 -24.24 -24.91 6.41
CA ARG A 31 -24.27 -26.35 6.09
C ARG A 31 -23.18 -27.16 6.80
N TYR A 32 -22.00 -26.58 6.95
CA TYR A 32 -20.81 -27.27 7.42
C TYR A 32 -20.35 -26.83 8.82
N GLY A 33 -20.86 -25.72 9.34
CA GLY A 33 -20.52 -25.18 10.63
C GLY A 33 -21.48 -25.59 11.75
N GLU A 34 -21.17 -25.13 12.94
CA GLU A 34 -21.94 -25.42 14.18
C GLU A 34 -23.18 -24.53 14.32
N PHE A 35 -23.31 -23.46 13.52
CA PHE A 35 -24.37 -22.45 13.65
C PHE A 35 -25.23 -22.34 12.39
N SER A 36 -26.41 -21.72 12.52
CA SER A 36 -27.26 -21.43 11.36
C SER A 36 -26.65 -20.35 10.46
N GLU A 37 -27.04 -20.34 9.18
CA GLU A 37 -26.68 -19.28 8.23
C GLU A 37 -26.92 -17.89 8.81
N GLN A 38 -28.08 -17.67 9.43
CA GLN A 38 -28.47 -16.39 10.01
C GLN A 38 -27.55 -15.99 11.17
N THR A 39 -27.08 -16.95 11.97
CA THR A 39 -26.15 -16.67 13.07
C THR A 39 -24.82 -16.12 12.53
N TYR A 40 -24.25 -16.74 11.48
CA TYR A 40 -23.04 -16.21 10.84
C TYR A 40 -23.27 -14.83 10.29
N ARG A 41 -24.35 -14.62 9.52
CA ARG A 41 -24.70 -13.34 8.94
C ARG A 41 -24.75 -12.23 9.99
N ASN A 42 -25.53 -12.42 11.05
CA ASN A 42 -25.67 -11.44 12.14
C ASN A 42 -24.35 -11.13 12.85
N ASN A 43 -23.41 -12.09 12.90
CA ASN A 43 -22.12 -11.86 13.54
C ASN A 43 -21.12 -11.17 12.59
N PHE A 44 -21.23 -11.34 11.28
CA PHE A 44 -20.46 -10.57 10.30
C PHE A 44 -20.90 -9.09 10.23
N GLU A 45 -22.17 -8.82 10.48
CA GLU A 45 -22.75 -7.48 10.58
C GLU A 45 -22.47 -6.79 11.93
N ASN A 46 -21.70 -7.43 12.82
CA ASN A 46 -21.40 -6.89 14.14
C ASN A 46 -20.30 -5.82 14.08
N GLU A 47 -20.69 -4.56 13.94
CA GLU A 47 -19.80 -3.39 13.92
C GLU A 47 -19.03 -3.15 15.23
N ALA A 48 -19.46 -3.76 16.35
CA ALA A 48 -18.81 -3.60 17.65
C ALA A 48 -17.46 -4.34 17.76
N PHE A 49 -17.13 -5.21 16.80
CA PHE A 49 -15.85 -5.92 16.80
C PHE A 49 -14.75 -5.10 16.16
N ASP A 50 -13.71 -4.75 16.91
CA ASP A 50 -12.53 -4.03 16.40
C ASP A 50 -11.64 -4.98 15.60
N TRP A 51 -11.95 -5.13 14.29
CA TRP A 51 -11.19 -5.92 13.35
C TRP A 51 -9.74 -5.43 13.21
N PHE A 52 -9.53 -4.12 13.29
CA PHE A 52 -8.17 -3.58 13.22
C PHE A 52 -7.32 -4.06 14.40
N ALA A 53 -7.84 -3.97 15.62
CA ALA A 53 -7.12 -4.44 16.81
C ALA A 53 -6.88 -5.95 16.79
N PHE A 54 -7.81 -6.73 16.24
CA PHE A 54 -7.64 -8.17 16.05
C PHE A 54 -6.50 -8.46 15.05
N ASN A 55 -6.52 -7.80 13.90
CA ASN A 55 -5.48 -7.97 12.87
C ASN A 55 -4.12 -7.45 13.37
N GLU A 56 -4.07 -6.32 14.08
CA GLU A 56 -2.85 -5.82 14.71
C GLU A 56 -2.24 -6.85 15.69
N TYR A 57 -3.08 -7.49 16.49
CA TYR A 57 -2.62 -8.56 17.39
C TYR A 57 -2.00 -9.72 16.60
N LEU A 58 -2.62 -10.16 15.50
CA LEU A 58 -2.07 -11.21 14.66
C LEU A 58 -0.76 -10.78 13.99
N VAL A 59 -0.68 -9.57 13.45
CA VAL A 59 0.55 -8.99 12.91
C VAL A 59 1.70 -9.12 13.90
N ARG A 60 1.50 -8.69 15.15
CA ARG A 60 2.51 -8.76 16.21
C ARG A 60 2.88 -10.20 16.65
N LYS A 61 2.05 -11.18 16.32
CA LYS A 61 2.29 -12.60 16.65
C LYS A 61 2.99 -13.34 15.52
N VAL A 62 2.76 -12.94 14.29
CA VAL A 62 3.20 -13.66 13.10
C VAL A 62 4.45 -13.02 12.49
N LEU A 63 4.45 -11.69 12.32
CA LEU A 63 5.60 -11.01 11.74
C LEU A 63 6.69 -10.80 12.81
N ASN A 64 7.88 -11.33 12.54
CA ASN A 64 8.98 -11.39 13.50
C ASN A 64 10.18 -10.52 13.10
N GLY A 65 10.19 -9.97 11.89
CA GLY A 65 11.24 -9.09 11.39
C GLY A 65 11.31 -7.76 12.13
N LYS A 66 12.48 -7.17 12.16
CA LYS A 66 12.71 -5.86 12.77
C LYS A 66 12.42 -4.70 11.83
N PHE A 67 12.41 -4.98 10.53
CA PHE A 67 12.14 -3.99 9.50
C PHE A 67 10.73 -4.18 8.94
N LEU A 68 9.77 -3.47 9.53
CA LEU A 68 8.37 -3.48 9.12
C LEU A 68 8.01 -2.19 8.41
N ALA A 69 7.12 -2.27 7.41
CA ALA A 69 6.54 -1.10 6.76
C ALA A 69 5.03 -1.32 6.50
N ILE A 70 4.30 -0.23 6.30
CA ILE A 70 2.89 -0.25 5.94
C ILE A 70 2.80 -0.27 4.41
N ALA A 71 2.32 -1.37 3.84
CA ALA A 71 2.04 -1.46 2.41
C ALA A 71 0.59 -1.08 2.12
N VAL A 72 0.36 -0.37 1.01
CA VAL A 72 -0.98 -0.03 0.56
C VAL A 72 -1.15 -0.36 -0.92
N ASP A 73 -2.32 -0.90 -1.25
CA ASP A 73 -2.68 -1.25 -2.62
C ASP A 73 -4.20 -1.36 -2.77
N PRO A 74 -4.82 -0.73 -3.79
CA PRO A 74 -6.22 -0.94 -4.10
C PRO A 74 -6.41 -2.26 -4.86
N SER A 75 -7.50 -2.97 -4.60
CA SER A 75 -7.78 -4.23 -5.24
C SER A 75 -9.22 -4.31 -5.74
N PHE A 76 -9.36 -4.48 -7.06
CA PHE A 76 -10.66 -4.61 -7.73
C PHE A 76 -11.35 -5.93 -7.36
N LEU A 77 -12.66 -5.86 -7.11
CA LEU A 77 -13.54 -7.00 -6.88
C LEU A 77 -14.66 -7.00 -7.94
N PRO A 78 -14.82 -8.06 -8.73
CA PRO A 78 -15.91 -8.16 -9.68
C PRO A 78 -17.23 -8.26 -8.92
N LYS A 79 -18.09 -7.28 -9.10
CA LYS A 79 -19.39 -7.20 -8.41
C LYS A 79 -20.42 -6.69 -9.39
N SER A 80 -21.63 -7.26 -9.32
CA SER A 80 -22.78 -6.80 -10.08
C SER A 80 -23.97 -6.67 -9.13
N GLY A 81 -24.88 -5.77 -9.46
CA GLY A 81 -26.10 -5.53 -8.67
C GLY A 81 -26.50 -4.08 -8.74
N LYS A 82 -27.77 -3.81 -8.41
CA LYS A 82 -28.34 -2.46 -8.38
C LYS A 82 -28.36 -1.88 -6.96
N LYS A 83 -28.31 -2.74 -5.95
CA LYS A 83 -28.43 -2.37 -4.54
C LYS A 83 -27.11 -2.39 -3.77
N THR A 84 -26.08 -3.01 -4.35
CA THR A 84 -24.74 -3.04 -3.71
C THR A 84 -24.16 -1.63 -3.68
N PRO A 85 -23.82 -1.11 -2.49
CA PRO A 85 -23.30 0.24 -2.36
C PRO A 85 -21.94 0.37 -3.01
N TRP A 86 -21.63 1.59 -3.48
CA TRP A 86 -20.35 1.98 -4.05
C TRP A 86 -19.86 1.12 -5.22
N ILE A 87 -20.78 0.52 -5.98
CA ILE A 87 -20.42 -0.08 -7.27
C ILE A 87 -20.09 1.04 -8.26
N GLY A 88 -18.85 1.03 -8.71
CA GLY A 88 -18.31 2.01 -9.63
C GLY A 88 -17.51 1.38 -10.77
N ARG A 89 -16.76 2.20 -11.47
CA ARG A 89 -15.76 1.78 -12.44
C ARG A 89 -14.38 1.94 -11.80
N PHE A 90 -13.72 0.82 -11.56
CA PHE A 90 -12.40 0.76 -10.95
C PHE A 90 -11.41 0.05 -11.87
N TRP A 91 -10.13 0.29 -11.67
CA TRP A 91 -9.08 -0.33 -12.45
C TRP A 91 -8.97 -1.82 -12.11
N SER A 92 -9.06 -2.66 -13.13
CA SER A 92 -8.84 -4.10 -13.00
C SER A 92 -7.47 -4.47 -13.57
N GLY A 93 -6.50 -4.77 -12.72
CA GLY A 93 -5.16 -5.18 -13.15
C GLY A 93 -5.17 -6.44 -14.03
N VAL A 94 -6.09 -7.37 -13.78
CA VAL A 94 -6.25 -8.60 -14.58
C VAL A 94 -6.77 -8.29 -16.00
N ALA A 95 -7.68 -7.32 -16.11
CA ALA A 95 -8.26 -6.96 -17.40
C ALA A 95 -7.46 -5.86 -18.13
N GLY A 96 -6.60 -5.11 -17.42
CA GLY A 96 -5.89 -3.97 -17.97
C GLY A 96 -6.80 -2.78 -18.35
N GLU A 97 -8.01 -2.69 -17.77
CA GLU A 97 -9.00 -1.66 -18.08
C GLU A 97 -9.91 -1.34 -16.88
N MET A 98 -10.66 -0.24 -17.00
CA MET A 98 -11.69 0.13 -16.01
C MET A 98 -12.92 -0.77 -16.13
N LYS A 99 -13.21 -1.55 -15.07
CA LYS A 99 -14.37 -2.44 -15.01
C LYS A 99 -15.37 -2.01 -13.94
N ARG A 100 -16.63 -2.39 -14.17
CA ARG A 100 -17.67 -2.21 -13.16
C ARG A 100 -17.53 -3.26 -12.08
N GLY A 101 -17.53 -2.82 -10.82
CA GLY A 101 -17.40 -3.65 -9.64
C GLY A 101 -17.22 -2.81 -8.39
N GLN A 102 -16.58 -3.39 -7.41
CA GLN A 102 -16.14 -2.73 -6.18
C GLN A 102 -14.61 -2.67 -6.17
N GLU A 103 -14.09 -1.86 -5.29
CA GLU A 103 -12.67 -1.82 -4.96
C GLU A 103 -12.52 -1.76 -3.45
N ILE A 104 -11.51 -2.44 -2.93
CA ILE A 104 -11.06 -2.32 -1.56
C ILE A 104 -9.69 -1.68 -1.52
N PHE A 105 -9.47 -0.79 -0.55
CA PHE A 105 -8.16 -0.20 -0.29
C PHE A 105 -7.45 -1.00 0.79
N GLY A 106 -6.52 -1.86 0.38
CA GLY A 106 -5.77 -2.67 1.31
C GLY A 106 -4.69 -1.89 2.03
N VAL A 107 -4.66 -2.07 3.34
CA VAL A 107 -3.60 -1.61 4.23
C VAL A 107 -3.04 -2.82 4.95
N GLY A 108 -1.78 -3.14 4.72
CA GLY A 108 -1.10 -4.29 5.31
C GLY A 108 0.21 -3.89 5.97
N VAL A 109 0.76 -4.80 6.75
CA VAL A 109 2.14 -4.71 7.26
C VAL A 109 2.98 -5.69 6.49
N ILE A 110 4.06 -5.22 5.91
CA ILE A 110 5.10 -6.06 5.29
C ILE A 110 6.28 -6.22 6.24
N ASP A 111 6.77 -7.43 6.31
CA ASP A 111 8.03 -7.79 6.94
C ASP A 111 9.10 -7.89 5.86
N VAL A 112 9.97 -6.87 5.80
CA VAL A 112 10.95 -6.74 4.73
C VAL A 112 12.05 -7.79 4.81
N GLU A 113 12.41 -8.22 6.04
CA GLU A 113 13.44 -9.23 6.28
C GLU A 113 12.97 -10.63 5.87
N ASN A 114 11.72 -10.97 6.18
CA ASN A 114 11.17 -12.31 5.95
C ASN A 114 10.34 -12.42 4.65
N HIS A 115 10.15 -11.31 3.91
CA HIS A 115 9.33 -11.24 2.70
C HIS A 115 7.89 -11.72 2.94
N ASP A 116 7.29 -11.29 4.04
CA ASP A 116 5.96 -11.68 4.47
C ASP A 116 5.02 -10.47 4.56
N CYS A 117 3.71 -10.71 4.62
CA CYS A 117 2.71 -9.66 4.72
C CYS A 117 1.46 -10.13 5.46
N MET A 118 0.88 -9.23 6.25
CA MET A 118 -0.45 -9.42 6.84
C MET A 118 -1.32 -8.18 6.65
N THR A 119 -2.58 -8.39 6.27
CA THR A 119 -3.55 -7.32 6.12
C THR A 119 -4.02 -6.79 7.48
N LEU A 120 -4.04 -5.45 7.64
CA LEU A 120 -4.60 -4.76 8.81
C LEU A 120 -6.03 -4.32 8.58
N SER A 121 -6.30 -3.73 7.41
CA SER A 121 -7.58 -3.13 7.06
C SER A 121 -7.78 -3.18 5.55
N ALA A 122 -9.03 -3.24 5.10
CA ALA A 122 -9.38 -3.23 3.69
C ALA A 122 -10.72 -2.51 3.48
N PRO A 123 -10.83 -1.19 3.76
CA PRO A 123 -12.07 -0.45 3.56
C PRO A 123 -12.47 -0.45 2.09
N GLN A 124 -13.77 -0.49 1.84
CA GLN A 124 -14.32 -0.39 0.50
C GLN A 124 -14.13 1.03 -0.04
N THR A 125 -13.66 1.16 -1.27
CA THR A 125 -13.50 2.45 -1.94
C THR A 125 -14.86 2.96 -2.42
N PRO A 126 -15.27 4.21 -2.09
CA PRO A 126 -16.49 4.81 -2.61
C PRO A 126 -16.44 4.97 -4.14
N ASP A 127 -17.59 4.88 -4.79
CA ASP A 127 -17.70 5.23 -6.21
C ASP A 127 -17.48 6.73 -6.45
N ALA A 128 -17.28 7.12 -7.71
CA ALA A 128 -16.91 8.50 -8.07
C ALA A 128 -17.95 9.54 -7.59
N LYS A 129 -19.24 9.19 -7.60
CA LYS A 129 -20.31 10.09 -7.13
C LYS A 129 -20.25 10.26 -5.61
N SER A 130 -20.08 9.17 -4.87
CA SER A 130 -19.95 9.23 -3.41
C SER A 130 -18.67 9.97 -2.98
N LEU A 131 -17.57 9.84 -3.72
CA LEU A 131 -16.35 10.62 -3.46
C LEU A 131 -16.59 12.12 -3.65
N GLU A 132 -17.30 12.51 -4.73
CA GLU A 132 -17.68 13.90 -4.99
C GLU A 132 -18.59 14.47 -3.88
N GLU A 133 -19.57 13.70 -3.42
CA GLU A 133 -20.45 14.05 -2.29
C GLU A 133 -19.68 14.23 -0.97
N MET A 134 -18.58 13.52 -0.79
CA MET A 134 -17.69 13.60 0.37
C MET A 134 -16.61 14.70 0.23
N ASP A 135 -16.56 15.40 -0.89
CA ASP A 135 -15.52 16.39 -1.25
C ASP A 135 -14.09 15.81 -1.26
N TYR A 136 -13.94 14.57 -1.74
CA TYR A 136 -12.66 13.90 -1.93
C TYR A 136 -12.43 13.50 -3.38
N ASN A 137 -11.18 13.62 -3.85
CA ASN A 137 -10.76 12.79 -4.95
C ASN A 137 -10.26 11.43 -4.44
N LEU A 138 -10.11 10.47 -5.35
CA LEU A 138 -9.76 9.09 -5.01
C LEU A 138 -8.43 8.99 -4.22
N VAL A 139 -7.42 9.76 -4.60
CA VAL A 139 -6.10 9.73 -3.94
C VAL A 139 -6.15 10.34 -2.54
N GLU A 140 -6.92 11.40 -2.38
CA GLU A 140 -7.15 12.04 -1.08
C GLU A 140 -7.90 11.11 -0.13
N TRP A 141 -8.89 10.37 -0.63
CA TRP A 141 -9.61 9.38 0.15
C TRP A 141 -8.68 8.27 0.66
N TYR A 142 -7.80 7.73 -0.19
CA TYR A 142 -6.80 6.74 0.25
C TYR A 142 -5.88 7.33 1.32
N CYS A 143 -5.39 8.54 1.10
CA CYS A 143 -4.54 9.23 2.06
C CYS A 143 -5.24 9.43 3.41
N GLN A 144 -6.50 9.86 3.39
CA GLN A 144 -7.31 10.11 4.58
C GLN A 144 -7.53 8.84 5.42
N ASN A 145 -7.71 7.67 4.78
CA ASN A 145 -7.80 6.40 5.50
C ASN A 145 -6.54 6.10 6.33
N LEU A 146 -5.36 6.42 5.81
CA LEU A 146 -4.12 6.26 6.56
C LEU A 146 -3.99 7.28 7.69
N ILE A 147 -4.40 8.52 7.45
CA ILE A 147 -4.36 9.61 8.45
C ILE A 147 -5.30 9.31 9.64
N ILE A 148 -6.50 8.81 9.38
CA ILE A 148 -7.43 8.40 10.45
C ILE A 148 -6.81 7.31 11.33
N LEU A 149 -6.04 6.41 10.74
CA LEU A 149 -5.39 5.30 11.45
C LEU A 149 -3.98 5.62 11.96
N LYS A 150 -3.50 6.87 11.80
CA LYS A 150 -2.09 7.23 12.03
C LYS A 150 -1.52 6.77 13.37
N GLU A 151 -2.24 6.99 14.46
CA GLU A 151 -1.76 6.65 15.80
C GLU A 151 -1.59 5.13 16.00
N LYS A 152 -2.42 4.34 15.34
CA LYS A 152 -2.33 2.88 15.36
C LYS A 152 -1.20 2.41 14.43
N LEU A 153 -1.13 2.95 13.22
CA LEU A 153 -0.13 2.57 12.21
C LEU A 153 1.30 2.94 12.66
N GLN A 154 1.49 4.13 13.22
CA GLN A 154 2.81 4.60 13.67
C GLN A 154 3.40 3.82 14.85
N LYS A 155 2.57 3.06 15.59
CA LYS A 155 3.06 2.10 16.59
C LYS A 155 3.71 0.87 15.94
N ILE A 156 3.46 0.62 14.65
CA ILE A 156 4.02 -0.47 13.88
C ILE A 156 5.17 0.05 13.03
N SER A 157 4.89 1.03 12.17
CA SER A 157 5.89 1.67 11.31
C SER A 157 5.46 3.08 10.88
N ARG A 158 6.43 3.95 10.64
CA ARG A 158 6.21 5.26 9.99
C ARG A 158 6.47 5.22 8.49
N LEU A 159 6.90 4.08 7.95
CA LEU A 159 7.15 3.91 6.52
C LEU A 159 5.88 3.43 5.84
N VAL A 160 5.43 4.15 4.81
CA VAL A 160 4.31 3.76 3.93
C VAL A 160 4.88 3.43 2.56
N VAL A 161 4.59 2.24 2.07
CA VAL A 161 5.06 1.77 0.77
C VAL A 161 3.88 1.63 -0.17
N ALA A 162 3.95 2.29 -1.32
CA ALA A 162 2.87 2.32 -2.29
C ALA A 162 3.41 2.22 -3.73
N ASP A 163 2.55 1.83 -4.67
CA ASP A 163 2.93 1.75 -6.06
C ASP A 163 3.13 3.14 -6.71
N ALA A 164 3.50 3.18 -7.99
CA ALA A 164 3.76 4.42 -8.73
C ALA A 164 2.53 5.34 -8.87
N PHE A 165 1.31 4.80 -8.74
CA PHE A 165 0.09 5.60 -8.76
C PHE A 165 0.05 6.63 -7.62
N PHE A 166 0.65 6.28 -6.47
CA PHE A 166 0.69 7.08 -5.26
C PHE A 166 1.88 8.06 -5.17
N SER A 167 2.74 8.12 -6.18
CA SER A 167 3.88 9.07 -6.23
C SER A 167 3.47 10.52 -6.45
N LYS A 168 2.28 10.91 -6.04
CA LYS A 168 1.66 12.24 -6.24
C LYS A 168 1.80 13.11 -5.00
N GLU A 169 1.93 14.41 -5.22
CA GLU A 169 1.98 15.41 -4.14
C GLU A 169 0.78 15.30 -3.19
N THR A 170 -0.41 15.06 -3.74
CA THR A 170 -1.68 14.92 -3.00
C THR A 170 -1.74 13.70 -2.07
N PHE A 171 -0.88 12.70 -2.27
CA PHE A 171 -0.73 11.57 -1.37
C PHE A 171 0.47 11.74 -0.42
N VAL A 172 1.63 12.08 -1.00
CA VAL A 172 2.90 12.10 -0.28
C VAL A 172 2.97 13.21 0.77
N ASN A 173 2.60 14.45 0.39
CA ASN A 173 2.78 15.60 1.27
C ASN A 173 1.86 15.60 2.51
N PRO A 174 0.57 15.20 2.44
CA PRO A 174 -0.25 15.06 3.64
C PRO A 174 0.30 13.99 4.60
N LEU A 175 0.72 12.83 4.10
CA LEU A 175 1.30 11.78 4.94
C LEU A 175 2.58 12.25 5.65
N LEU A 176 3.43 13.01 4.95
CA LEU A 176 4.62 13.60 5.55
C LEU A 176 4.29 14.60 6.67
N LYS A 177 3.26 15.42 6.51
CA LYS A 177 2.80 16.35 7.56
C LYS A 177 2.35 15.60 8.82
N GLU A 178 1.80 14.40 8.64
CA GLU A 178 1.38 13.52 9.72
C GLU A 178 2.50 12.62 10.27
N GLY A 179 3.75 12.81 9.82
CA GLY A 179 4.93 12.13 10.34
C GLY A 179 5.17 10.73 9.77
N PHE A 180 4.57 10.41 8.63
CA PHE A 180 4.94 9.25 7.84
C PHE A 180 6.02 9.58 6.81
N HIS A 181 6.78 8.58 6.39
CA HIS A 181 7.63 8.62 5.21
C HIS A 181 7.05 7.72 4.13
N VAL A 182 7.20 8.11 2.88
CA VAL A 182 6.64 7.36 1.74
C VAL A 182 7.76 6.79 0.88
N ILE A 183 7.65 5.50 0.59
CA ILE A 183 8.47 4.78 -0.38
C ILE A 183 7.57 4.44 -1.57
N SER A 184 8.00 4.80 -2.78
CA SER A 184 7.24 4.52 -3.98
C SER A 184 8.17 4.53 -5.21
N ARG A 185 7.58 4.40 -6.40
CA ARG A 185 8.27 4.46 -7.67
C ARG A 185 7.80 5.65 -8.48
N PHE A 186 8.72 6.41 -9.06
CA PHE A 186 8.38 7.40 -10.07
C PHE A 186 8.19 6.76 -11.45
N ARG A 187 7.52 7.49 -12.31
CA ARG A 187 7.55 7.21 -13.74
C ARG A 187 8.94 7.52 -14.29
N ASN A 188 9.31 6.88 -15.39
CA ASN A 188 10.64 7.05 -15.99
C ASN A 188 10.89 8.47 -16.55
N ASP A 189 9.84 9.26 -16.75
CA ASP A 189 9.89 10.66 -17.17
C ASP A 189 10.01 11.66 -16.00
N ALA A 190 10.22 11.19 -14.77
CA ALA A 190 10.33 12.03 -13.59
C ALA A 190 11.47 13.06 -13.72
N VAL A 191 11.18 14.31 -13.37
CA VAL A 191 12.14 15.40 -13.39
C VAL A 191 12.66 15.66 -11.98
N LEU A 192 13.90 15.25 -11.74
CA LEU A 192 14.62 15.44 -10.48
C LEU A 192 15.86 16.29 -10.69
N PHE A 193 16.37 16.87 -9.61
CA PHE A 193 17.53 17.76 -9.64
C PHE A 193 18.54 17.35 -8.58
N TYR A 194 19.82 17.52 -8.87
CA TYR A 194 20.88 17.40 -7.87
C TYR A 194 20.76 18.54 -6.85
N PRO A 195 20.70 18.26 -5.53
CA PRO A 195 20.75 19.31 -4.52
C PRO A 195 22.02 20.14 -4.66
N THR A 196 21.93 21.45 -4.38
CA THR A 196 23.13 22.29 -4.46
C THR A 196 24.15 21.90 -3.39
N LEU A 197 25.43 21.83 -3.79
CA LEU A 197 26.57 21.70 -2.89
C LEU A 197 27.06 23.06 -2.38
N GLN A 198 26.57 24.15 -2.94
CA GLN A 198 26.97 25.50 -2.53
C GLN A 198 26.35 25.88 -1.21
N LYS A 199 27.15 26.35 -0.27
CA LYS A 199 26.66 26.95 0.97
C LYS A 199 25.94 28.27 0.66
N PRO A 200 24.86 28.62 1.40
CA PRO A 200 24.20 29.89 1.26
C PRO A 200 25.23 31.04 1.36
N THR A 201 25.28 31.91 0.35
CA THR A 201 26.30 32.98 0.30
C THR A 201 25.97 34.17 1.20
N GLY A 202 24.80 34.21 1.83
CA GLY A 202 24.32 35.36 2.62
C GLY A 202 24.06 36.63 1.80
N LYS A 203 24.33 36.60 0.49
CA LYS A 203 24.08 37.74 -0.41
C LYS A 203 22.59 37.85 -0.80
N ARG A 204 22.15 39.08 -1.10
CA ARG A 204 20.80 39.35 -1.58
C ARG A 204 20.51 38.58 -2.88
N GLY A 205 19.48 37.75 -2.91
CA GLY A 205 19.10 36.94 -4.08
C GLY A 205 18.34 35.69 -3.65
N HIS A 206 17.72 35.01 -4.60
CA HIS A 206 17.03 33.73 -4.35
C HIS A 206 18.08 32.62 -4.10
N PRO A 207 17.97 31.87 -3.00
CA PRO A 207 18.89 30.76 -2.74
C PRO A 207 18.87 29.74 -3.90
N LYS A 208 20.06 29.24 -4.27
CA LYS A 208 20.15 28.15 -5.24
C LYS A 208 19.84 26.83 -4.50
N TRP A 209 18.79 26.16 -4.94
CA TRP A 209 18.34 24.90 -4.30
C TRP A 209 18.94 23.67 -4.95
N TYR A 210 19.32 23.74 -6.24
CA TYR A 210 19.82 22.61 -7.02
C TYR A 210 20.85 23.04 -8.06
N ASP A 211 21.73 22.11 -8.43
CA ASP A 211 22.86 22.37 -9.34
C ASP A 211 22.56 22.01 -10.80
N GLY A 212 21.59 21.13 -11.05
CA GLY A 212 21.22 20.72 -12.40
C GLY A 212 20.19 19.61 -12.38
N LYS A 213 19.66 19.28 -13.54
CA LYS A 213 18.72 18.18 -13.72
C LYS A 213 19.50 16.85 -13.66
N VAL A 214 18.89 15.84 -13.03
CA VAL A 214 19.40 14.48 -13.05
C VAL A 214 19.15 13.88 -14.44
N ASP A 215 20.19 13.45 -15.10
CA ASP A 215 20.12 12.66 -16.33
C ASP A 215 20.29 11.18 -15.96
N PHE A 216 19.21 10.42 -16.06
CA PHE A 216 19.22 9.01 -15.68
C PHE A 216 19.99 8.12 -16.66
N ALA A 217 20.23 8.56 -17.89
CA ALA A 217 21.08 7.85 -18.84
C ALA A 217 22.57 8.07 -18.53
N ASN A 218 22.91 9.24 -17.92
CA ASN A 218 24.29 9.66 -17.63
C ASN A 218 24.37 10.29 -16.23
N LEU A 219 24.25 9.46 -15.19
CA LEU A 219 24.33 9.91 -13.80
C LEU A 219 25.71 10.49 -13.46
N ASP A 220 25.72 11.57 -12.68
CA ASP A 220 26.93 12.08 -12.04
C ASP A 220 27.32 11.13 -10.87
N LEU A 221 28.16 10.14 -11.16
CA LEU A 221 28.57 9.11 -10.21
C LEU A 221 29.31 9.67 -8.99
N SER A 222 29.87 10.90 -9.08
CA SER A 222 30.50 11.54 -7.92
C SER A 222 29.49 11.90 -6.80
N ARG A 223 28.20 11.88 -7.11
CA ARG A 223 27.07 12.17 -6.21
C ARG A 223 26.22 10.94 -5.88
N CYS A 224 26.67 9.78 -6.32
CA CYS A 224 25.94 8.53 -6.24
C CYS A 224 26.67 7.52 -5.36
N GLU A 225 25.88 6.60 -4.83
CA GLU A 225 26.30 5.39 -4.14
C GLU A 225 25.91 4.21 -5.04
N GLU A 226 26.89 3.44 -5.52
CA GLU A 226 26.62 2.21 -6.27
C GLU A 226 26.67 1.01 -5.33
N ILE A 227 25.68 0.15 -5.43
CA ILE A 227 25.57 -1.07 -4.62
C ILE A 227 25.59 -2.26 -5.55
N GLU A 228 26.45 -3.22 -5.22
CA GLU A 228 26.51 -4.50 -5.90
C GLU A 228 25.23 -5.30 -5.65
N VAL A 229 24.66 -5.83 -6.74
CA VAL A 229 23.44 -6.65 -6.72
C VAL A 229 23.63 -7.82 -7.68
N ASP A 230 22.88 -8.90 -7.46
CA ASP A 230 22.99 -10.12 -8.28
C ASP A 230 22.64 -9.90 -9.75
N LYS A 231 21.86 -8.88 -10.07
CA LYS A 231 21.42 -8.59 -11.44
C LYS A 231 21.23 -7.10 -11.66
N GLY A 232 21.90 -6.60 -12.71
CA GLY A 232 21.86 -5.19 -13.11
C GLY A 232 22.66 -4.30 -12.16
N ARG A 233 22.43 -2.98 -12.22
CA ARG A 233 23.10 -1.96 -11.41
C ARG A 233 22.09 -1.24 -10.52
N LEU A 234 22.43 -1.03 -9.26
CA LEU A 234 21.62 -0.30 -8.30
C LEU A 234 22.39 0.93 -7.82
N ILE A 235 21.87 2.11 -8.13
CA ILE A 235 22.52 3.38 -7.83
C ILE A 235 21.62 4.23 -6.92
N GLY A 236 22.12 4.57 -5.75
CA GLY A 236 21.50 5.47 -4.79
C GLY A 236 22.02 6.90 -4.94
N LEU A 237 21.12 7.88 -4.90
CA LEU A 237 21.50 9.29 -4.87
C LEU A 237 20.50 10.11 -4.05
N LYS A 238 20.94 11.29 -3.63
CA LYS A 238 20.05 12.30 -3.08
C LYS A 238 19.61 13.23 -4.19
N ALA A 239 18.30 13.46 -4.35
CA ALA A 239 17.78 14.34 -5.37
C ALA A 239 16.71 15.28 -4.81
N TYR A 240 16.57 16.46 -5.42
CA TYR A 240 15.50 17.39 -5.13
C TYR A 240 14.33 17.15 -6.10
N SER A 241 13.15 16.87 -5.56
CA SER A 241 11.90 16.75 -6.32
C SER A 241 11.14 18.08 -6.28
N LYS A 242 10.90 18.67 -7.45
CA LYS A 242 10.08 19.90 -7.55
C LYS A 242 8.61 19.63 -7.20
N SER A 243 8.07 18.49 -7.59
CA SER A 243 6.68 18.12 -7.29
C SER A 243 6.46 17.94 -5.79
N LEU A 244 7.39 17.30 -5.09
CA LEU A 244 7.32 17.10 -3.65
C LEU A 244 7.93 18.26 -2.84
N LYS A 245 8.59 19.22 -3.50
CA LYS A 245 9.24 20.42 -2.92
C LYS A 245 10.25 20.08 -1.81
N ARG A 246 11.02 18.99 -1.97
CA ARG A 246 11.99 18.51 -0.99
C ARG A 246 13.09 17.66 -1.58
N SER A 247 14.15 17.48 -0.80
CA SER A 247 15.14 16.43 -1.03
C SER A 247 14.58 15.07 -0.64
N ILE A 248 14.92 14.05 -1.40
CA ILE A 248 14.50 12.66 -1.24
C ILE A 248 15.68 11.74 -1.53
N LYS A 249 15.67 10.53 -0.94
CA LYS A 249 16.53 9.43 -1.40
C LYS A 249 15.93 8.88 -2.68
N VAL A 250 16.73 8.72 -3.70
CA VAL A 250 16.36 8.12 -4.99
C VAL A 250 17.23 6.90 -5.21
N VAL A 251 16.63 5.86 -5.73
CA VAL A 251 17.30 4.61 -6.10
C VAL A 251 16.94 4.31 -7.55
N VAL A 252 17.97 4.25 -8.39
CA VAL A 252 17.82 3.92 -9.81
C VAL A 252 18.30 2.50 -10.01
N TRP A 253 17.47 1.68 -10.58
CA TRP A 253 17.81 0.32 -10.96
C TRP A 253 17.88 0.21 -12.48
N TYR A 254 19.01 -0.23 -12.98
CA TYR A 254 19.25 -0.59 -14.37
C TYR A 254 19.21 -2.11 -14.46
N PRO A 255 18.22 -2.70 -15.19
CA PRO A 255 18.09 -4.17 -15.31
C PRO A 255 19.27 -4.83 -16.02
N ASP A 256 19.93 -4.09 -16.88
CA ASP A 256 21.12 -4.49 -17.63
C ASP A 256 22.27 -3.57 -17.24
N GLU A 257 23.44 -4.14 -16.97
CA GLU A 257 24.64 -3.40 -16.57
C GLU A 257 25.20 -2.52 -17.67
N GLU A 258 25.07 -2.96 -18.92
CA GLU A 258 25.59 -2.28 -20.10
C GLU A 258 24.56 -1.33 -20.74
N ASP A 259 23.24 -1.59 -20.58
CA ASP A 259 22.17 -0.79 -21.17
C ASP A 259 21.61 0.23 -20.16
N THR A 260 22.16 1.43 -20.16
CA THR A 260 21.66 2.56 -19.37
C THR A 260 20.46 3.27 -19.99
N THR A 261 19.86 2.75 -21.05
CA THR A 261 18.66 3.34 -21.68
C THR A 261 17.35 2.92 -21.01
N LYS A 262 17.41 1.87 -20.17
CA LYS A 262 16.25 1.33 -19.41
C LYS A 262 16.54 1.41 -17.92
N TRP A 263 15.68 2.10 -17.20
CA TRP A 263 15.79 2.23 -15.75
C TRP A 263 14.44 2.23 -15.06
N GLN A 264 14.47 2.01 -13.75
CA GLN A 264 13.33 2.23 -12.87
C GLN A 264 13.77 3.14 -11.71
N ILE A 265 12.91 4.08 -11.32
CA ILE A 265 13.24 5.11 -10.34
C ILE A 265 12.39 4.89 -9.10
N TYR A 266 13.02 4.49 -8.01
CA TYR A 266 12.39 4.37 -6.70
C TYR A 266 12.79 5.55 -5.83
N PHE A 267 11.97 5.86 -4.83
CA PHE A 267 12.31 6.91 -3.90
C PHE A 267 11.80 6.63 -2.49
N SER A 268 12.48 7.24 -1.53
CA SER A 268 12.00 7.41 -0.16
C SER A 268 12.02 8.89 0.21
N THR A 269 10.97 9.34 0.89
CA THR A 269 10.95 10.68 1.48
C THR A 269 11.77 10.79 2.76
N ASP A 270 12.18 9.66 3.35
CA ASP A 270 13.27 9.59 4.32
C ASP A 270 14.59 9.50 3.55
N ASP A 271 15.30 10.62 3.51
CA ASP A 271 16.55 10.73 2.75
C ASP A 271 17.76 10.12 3.48
N SER A 272 17.57 9.62 4.69
CA SER A 272 18.57 8.89 5.48
C SER A 272 18.56 7.37 5.22
N MET A 273 17.51 6.84 4.55
CA MET A 273 17.43 5.41 4.24
C MET A 273 18.57 4.96 3.33
N SER A 274 19.05 3.73 3.57
CA SER A 274 20.04 3.11 2.67
C SER A 274 19.40 2.80 1.31
N THR A 275 20.24 2.74 0.28
CA THR A 275 19.80 2.35 -1.08
C THR A 275 19.16 0.97 -1.08
N LYS A 276 19.73 0.04 -0.31
CA LYS A 276 19.23 -1.33 -0.17
C LYS A 276 17.86 -1.36 0.51
N ASP A 277 17.67 -0.65 1.62
CA ASP A 277 16.40 -0.65 2.34
C ASP A 277 15.24 -0.11 1.51
N VAL A 278 15.48 0.93 0.71
CA VAL A 278 14.45 1.49 -0.18
C VAL A 278 13.98 0.45 -1.21
N ILE A 279 14.91 -0.24 -1.87
CA ILE A 279 14.53 -1.23 -2.90
C ILE A 279 13.92 -2.50 -2.31
N ASP A 280 14.45 -2.99 -1.19
CA ASP A 280 13.94 -4.19 -0.54
C ASP A 280 12.53 -3.93 0.00
N CYS A 281 12.30 -2.79 0.63
CA CYS A 281 10.99 -2.38 1.10
C CYS A 281 9.98 -2.26 -0.06
N TYR A 282 10.36 -1.61 -1.16
CA TYR A 282 9.48 -1.49 -2.32
C TYR A 282 9.15 -2.85 -2.96
N ARG A 283 10.13 -3.74 -3.09
CA ARG A 283 9.93 -5.10 -3.65
C ARG A 283 9.02 -5.94 -2.76
N THR A 284 9.19 -5.86 -1.44
CA THR A 284 8.37 -6.62 -0.49
C THR A 284 6.91 -6.15 -0.49
N ARG A 285 6.60 -4.91 -0.92
CA ARG A 285 5.21 -4.43 -1.10
C ARG A 285 4.34 -5.42 -1.88
N PHE A 286 4.95 -6.12 -2.84
CA PHE A 286 4.23 -7.08 -3.68
C PHE A 286 3.57 -8.23 -2.89
N GLN A 287 4.01 -8.49 -1.67
CA GLN A 287 3.39 -9.48 -0.78
C GLN A 287 1.93 -9.13 -0.44
N LEU A 288 1.57 -7.84 -0.41
CA LEU A 288 0.18 -7.43 -0.20
C LEU A 288 -0.73 -7.87 -1.38
N GLU A 289 -0.22 -7.84 -2.61
CA GLU A 289 -0.95 -8.34 -3.79
C GLU A 289 -1.20 -9.85 -3.68
N PHE A 290 -0.26 -10.61 -3.11
CA PHE A 290 -0.46 -12.04 -2.81
C PHE A 290 -1.53 -12.26 -1.74
N CYS A 291 -1.58 -11.43 -0.68
CA CYS A 291 -2.67 -11.51 0.31
C CYS A 291 -4.05 -11.36 -0.38
N PHE A 292 -4.20 -10.40 -1.30
CA PHE A 292 -5.46 -10.24 -2.04
C PHE A 292 -5.74 -11.40 -2.99
N ARG A 293 -4.74 -11.88 -3.71
CA ARG A 293 -4.88 -13.02 -4.60
C ARG A 293 -5.39 -14.23 -3.81
N ASP A 294 -4.77 -14.52 -2.69
CA ASP A 294 -5.08 -15.68 -1.87
C ASP A 294 -6.46 -15.50 -1.19
N ALA A 295 -6.79 -14.31 -0.72
CA ALA A 295 -8.13 -14.00 -0.20
C ALA A 295 -9.23 -14.18 -1.27
N LYS A 296 -8.97 -13.80 -2.52
CA LYS A 296 -9.91 -14.00 -3.64
C LYS A 296 -10.06 -15.46 -4.04
N HIS A 297 -8.98 -16.24 -4.00
CA HIS A 297 -8.98 -17.64 -4.46
C HIS A 297 -9.42 -18.62 -3.35
N TYR A 298 -9.02 -18.37 -2.10
CA TYR A 298 -9.15 -19.37 -1.03
C TYR A 298 -10.04 -18.91 0.12
N ALA A 299 -10.21 -17.60 0.34
CA ALA A 299 -10.99 -17.09 1.46
C ALA A 299 -12.31 -16.43 1.05
N GLY A 300 -12.79 -16.66 -0.16
CA GLY A 300 -14.13 -16.24 -0.60
C GLY A 300 -14.32 -14.72 -0.80
N LEU A 301 -13.25 -13.93 -0.88
CA LEU A 301 -13.37 -12.47 -1.06
C LEU A 301 -14.15 -12.09 -2.33
N ASN A 302 -14.02 -12.88 -3.41
CA ASN A 302 -14.80 -12.71 -4.64
C ASN A 302 -16.24 -13.26 -4.54
N ASP A 303 -16.53 -14.07 -3.54
CA ASP A 303 -17.79 -14.81 -3.41
C ASP A 303 -18.80 -14.12 -2.49
N CYS A 304 -18.38 -13.06 -1.80
CA CYS A 304 -19.28 -12.27 -0.96
C CYS A 304 -20.42 -11.68 -1.78
N GLN A 305 -21.67 -11.96 -1.40
CA GLN A 305 -22.89 -11.48 -2.05
C GLN A 305 -23.65 -10.45 -1.21
N SER A 306 -23.05 -9.94 -0.13
CA SER A 306 -23.66 -8.88 0.67
C SER A 306 -24.03 -7.67 -0.20
N THR A 307 -25.18 -7.07 0.12
CA THR A 307 -25.66 -5.82 -0.47
C THR A 307 -25.52 -4.65 0.51
N ASP A 308 -24.96 -4.89 1.68
CA ASP A 308 -24.73 -3.91 2.72
C ASP A 308 -23.26 -3.46 2.71
N LEU A 309 -22.98 -2.26 3.25
CA LEU A 309 -21.65 -1.69 3.39
C LEU A 309 -20.82 -2.43 4.43
#